data_891ce2359af07e8aee7f86d33ff6c4ed
#
_entry.id   891ce2359af07e8aee7f86d33ff6c4ed
#
_cell.length_a   1.000
_cell.length_b   1.000
_cell.length_c   1.000
_cell.angle_alpha   90.00
_cell.angle_beta   90.00
_cell.angle_gamma   90.00
#
_symmetry.space_group_name_H-M   'P 1'
#
loop_
_entity.id
_entity.type
_entity.pdbx_description
1 polymer ?
#
loop_
_entity_poly.entity_id
_entity_poly.type
_entity_poly.pdbx_seq_one_letter_code
_entity_poly.pdbx_strand_id
1 'polypeptide(L)'
;MCPFSQARKGKECGKGICQRKDGLYYARFVAKTGKRHEKYLPTLPEARNWIEESKYADAHEDVFVATDTTVDQWFDFWIENIVGDLAPNTLRNYRERYVHNIQPVMGKMMIANVKPMHCKKVFIQMDADYAGSTIRQAYITMGTMFKAAKMNDLIAKHPMDGVRFTKPVRAVDDIKCLTTDEQQKFMEAAKRSHNYAQYALILETGLRTGEVIGLTWDAIDWKARTLTVNKTLEFRHKQKTWRAGPPKTQQSYRTIPLTSHAYDILKQLYSQVSERKESELLNSTLEYMDQRTGETASLCMRDLVFINWRTGEPAKNSSYDTHLYKLCDEAGIEKFCMHALRHTYATRAIECGVQPKVLQKLLGHASIKTTMDRYVHVTAESLDYAIKQFQQNGVV
;
A
#
# COMPACT_ATOMS: atom_id res chain seq x y z
N MET A 1 -40.64 -39.04 8.33
CA MET A 1 -40.46 -39.67 7.01
C MET A 1 -41.03 -38.77 5.95
N CYS A 2 -40.27 -38.41 4.92
CA CYS A 2 -40.80 -37.60 3.81
C CYS A 2 -41.61 -38.53 2.90
N PRO A 3 -42.90 -38.30 2.63
CA PRO A 3 -43.75 -39.23 1.89
C PRO A 3 -43.50 -39.31 0.38
N PHE A 4 -42.46 -38.66 -0.13
CA PHE A 4 -42.21 -38.49 -1.56
C PHE A 4 -40.82 -38.96 -1.96
N SER A 5 -40.56 -40.26 -1.93
CA SER A 5 -39.34 -40.90 -2.49
C SER A 5 -39.50 -41.36 -3.93
N GLN A 6 -40.68 -41.19 -4.56
CA GLN A 6 -40.97 -41.73 -5.89
C GLN A 6 -41.08 -40.66 -6.97
N ALA A 7 -40.55 -40.97 -8.16
CA ALA A 7 -40.81 -40.19 -9.36
C ALA A 7 -42.25 -40.40 -9.84
N ARG A 8 -42.82 -39.45 -10.61
CA ARG A 8 -44.20 -39.53 -11.18
C ARG A 8 -44.49 -40.82 -11.98
N LYS A 9 -43.47 -41.54 -12.40
CA LYS A 9 -43.57 -42.80 -13.12
C LYS A 9 -43.25 -44.03 -12.24
N GLY A 10 -43.33 -43.96 -10.93
CA GLY A 10 -43.12 -45.09 -10.03
C GLY A 10 -41.67 -45.50 -9.80
N LYS A 11 -40.68 -44.77 -10.31
CA LYS A 11 -39.26 -45.05 -10.05
C LYS A 11 -38.81 -44.39 -8.74
N GLU A 12 -38.03 -45.10 -7.95
CA GLU A 12 -37.45 -44.62 -6.71
C GLU A 12 -36.38 -43.53 -7.00
N CYS A 13 -36.55 -42.34 -6.44
CA CYS A 13 -35.63 -41.23 -6.65
C CYS A 13 -34.39 -41.30 -5.74
N GLY A 14 -34.50 -42.02 -4.60
CA GLY A 14 -33.48 -42.06 -3.55
C GLY A 14 -33.82 -41.18 -2.33
N LYS A 15 -33.13 -41.43 -1.21
CA LYS A 15 -33.38 -40.77 0.06
C LYS A 15 -33.08 -39.26 -0.02
N GLY A 16 -34.08 -38.44 0.24
CA GLY A 16 -33.93 -36.96 0.20
C GLY A 16 -34.21 -36.33 -1.18
N ILE A 17 -34.66 -37.12 -2.19
CA ILE A 17 -34.99 -36.62 -3.52
C ILE A 17 -36.44 -36.89 -3.83
N CYS A 18 -37.17 -35.93 -4.39
CA CYS A 18 -38.49 -36.18 -4.96
C CYS A 18 -38.68 -35.40 -6.28
N GLN A 19 -39.52 -35.92 -7.17
CA GLN A 19 -39.88 -35.23 -8.40
C GLN A 19 -41.10 -34.33 -8.19
N ARG A 20 -41.02 -33.09 -8.58
CA ARG A 20 -42.11 -32.11 -8.54
C ARG A 20 -43.05 -32.27 -9.73
N LYS A 21 -44.21 -31.60 -9.63
CA LYS A 21 -45.23 -31.58 -10.72
C LYS A 21 -44.73 -30.86 -11.98
N ASP A 22 -43.78 -29.94 -11.84
CA ASP A 22 -43.14 -29.23 -12.94
C ASP A 22 -42.00 -29.99 -13.63
N GLY A 23 -41.73 -31.25 -13.20
CA GLY A 23 -40.69 -32.10 -13.76
C GLY A 23 -39.33 -31.99 -13.12
N LEU A 24 -39.07 -30.95 -12.32
CA LEU A 24 -37.81 -30.75 -11.60
C LEU A 24 -37.69 -31.75 -10.43
N TYR A 25 -36.44 -32.03 -10.07
CA TYR A 25 -36.11 -32.86 -8.91
C TYR A 25 -35.74 -31.95 -7.73
N TYR A 26 -36.45 -32.10 -6.63
CA TYR A 26 -36.15 -31.46 -5.36
C TYR A 26 -35.24 -32.38 -4.57
N ALA A 27 -34.02 -31.92 -4.27
CA ALA A 27 -33.04 -32.63 -3.47
C ALA A 27 -32.83 -31.92 -2.12
N ARG A 28 -32.77 -32.68 -1.03
CA ARG A 28 -32.62 -32.19 0.34
C ARG A 28 -31.53 -32.94 1.08
N PHE A 29 -30.64 -32.20 1.69
CA PHE A 29 -29.57 -32.68 2.55
C PHE A 29 -29.59 -31.96 3.90
N VAL A 30 -29.30 -32.66 4.98
CA VAL A 30 -29.15 -32.10 6.33
C VAL A 30 -27.70 -32.31 6.77
N ALA A 31 -26.96 -31.25 6.98
CA ALA A 31 -25.57 -31.29 7.43
C ALA A 31 -25.46 -31.76 8.89
N LYS A 32 -24.27 -32.21 9.33
CA LYS A 32 -23.97 -32.55 10.75
C LYS A 32 -24.32 -31.44 11.73
N THR A 33 -24.21 -30.18 11.29
CA THR A 33 -24.59 -28.97 12.06
C THR A 33 -26.11 -28.86 12.25
N GLY A 34 -26.92 -29.74 11.69
CA GLY A 34 -28.40 -29.67 11.73
C GLY A 34 -29.00 -28.71 10.68
N LYS A 35 -28.17 -27.98 9.94
CA LYS A 35 -28.64 -27.04 8.90
C LYS A 35 -29.17 -27.83 7.70
N ARG A 36 -30.33 -27.40 7.20
CA ARG A 36 -30.96 -28.02 6.01
C ARG A 36 -30.57 -27.27 4.75
N HIS A 37 -30.15 -28.01 3.73
CA HIS A 37 -29.84 -27.51 2.38
C HIS A 37 -30.76 -28.14 1.37
N GLU A 38 -31.24 -27.36 0.41
CA GLU A 38 -32.23 -27.77 -0.58
C GLU A 38 -31.83 -27.23 -1.95
N LYS A 39 -32.04 -28.05 -3.02
CA LYS A 39 -31.73 -27.63 -4.38
C LYS A 39 -32.73 -28.22 -5.36
N TYR A 40 -33.10 -27.46 -6.39
CA TYR A 40 -33.90 -27.90 -7.50
C TYR A 40 -33.00 -28.18 -8.70
N LEU A 41 -33.16 -29.32 -9.33
CA LEU A 41 -32.28 -29.85 -10.37
C LEU A 41 -33.12 -30.45 -11.52
N PRO A 42 -32.68 -30.28 -12.79
CA PRO A 42 -33.47 -30.71 -13.95
C PRO A 42 -33.52 -32.21 -14.10
N THR A 43 -32.49 -32.95 -13.63
CA THR A 43 -32.41 -34.40 -13.83
C THR A 43 -32.16 -35.17 -12.53
N LEU A 44 -32.60 -36.42 -12.49
CA LEU A 44 -32.38 -37.31 -11.33
C LEU A 44 -30.90 -37.63 -11.08
N PRO A 45 -30.05 -37.88 -12.10
CA PRO A 45 -28.62 -38.05 -11.87
C PRO A 45 -27.95 -36.84 -11.22
N GLU A 46 -28.26 -35.62 -11.66
CA GLU A 46 -27.72 -34.40 -11.03
C GLU A 46 -28.17 -34.25 -9.58
N ALA A 47 -29.43 -34.61 -9.26
CA ALA A 47 -29.93 -34.59 -7.91
C ALA A 47 -29.23 -35.60 -6.98
N ARG A 48 -28.89 -36.76 -7.49
CA ARG A 48 -28.13 -37.79 -6.77
C ARG A 48 -26.69 -37.37 -6.56
N ASN A 49 -26.01 -36.89 -7.60
CA ASN A 49 -24.64 -36.39 -7.51
C ASN A 49 -24.54 -35.23 -6.51
N TRP A 50 -25.47 -34.29 -6.54
CA TRP A 50 -25.47 -33.18 -5.59
C TRP A 50 -25.60 -33.64 -4.13
N ILE A 51 -26.46 -34.65 -3.84
CA ILE A 51 -26.57 -35.22 -2.47
C ILE A 51 -25.28 -35.96 -2.07
N GLU A 52 -24.67 -36.73 -2.98
CA GLU A 52 -23.43 -37.45 -2.71
C GLU A 52 -22.25 -36.47 -2.46
N GLU A 53 -22.10 -35.47 -3.29
CA GLU A 53 -21.10 -34.42 -3.11
C GLU A 53 -21.32 -33.67 -1.78
N SER A 54 -22.59 -33.36 -1.44
CA SER A 54 -22.92 -32.69 -0.19
C SER A 54 -22.60 -33.53 1.04
N LYS A 55 -22.89 -34.83 0.98
CA LYS A 55 -22.56 -35.81 2.06
C LYS A 55 -21.05 -35.99 2.20
N TYR A 56 -20.35 -36.09 1.07
CA TYR A 56 -18.89 -36.20 1.06
C TYR A 56 -18.21 -34.99 1.69
N ALA A 57 -18.64 -33.78 1.30
CA ALA A 57 -18.14 -32.53 1.84
C ALA A 57 -18.40 -32.42 3.37
N ASP A 58 -19.62 -32.76 3.83
CA ASP A 58 -19.96 -32.73 5.24
C ASP A 58 -19.22 -33.84 6.07
N ALA A 59 -18.90 -34.97 5.46
CA ALA A 59 -18.14 -36.04 6.10
C ALA A 59 -16.65 -35.71 6.29
N HIS A 60 -16.09 -34.91 5.36
CA HIS A 60 -14.66 -34.58 5.33
C HIS A 60 -14.36 -33.16 5.87
N GLU A 61 -15.25 -32.57 6.67
CA GLU A 61 -15.12 -31.23 7.22
C GLU A 61 -15.04 -30.10 6.19
N ASP A 62 -15.30 -30.41 4.91
CA ASP A 62 -15.53 -29.38 3.91
C ASP A 62 -16.90 -28.73 4.23
N VAL A 63 -16.88 -27.57 4.92
CA VAL A 63 -18.11 -26.86 5.30
C VAL A 63 -18.94 -26.60 4.04
N PHE A 64 -20.13 -27.22 3.96
CA PHE A 64 -21.03 -26.96 2.85
C PHE A 64 -21.66 -25.58 3.01
N VAL A 65 -21.11 -24.62 2.30
CA VAL A 65 -21.55 -23.23 2.33
C VAL A 65 -22.44 -22.95 1.11
N ALA A 66 -23.75 -23.03 1.30
CA ALA A 66 -24.71 -22.48 0.34
C ALA A 66 -24.91 -20.99 0.68
N THR A 67 -24.26 -20.12 -0.07
CA THR A 67 -24.47 -18.67 0.07
C THR A 67 -24.94 -18.08 -1.26
N ASP A 68 -25.97 -17.25 -1.20
CA ASP A 68 -26.44 -16.43 -2.33
C ASP A 68 -25.68 -15.10 -2.44
N THR A 69 -24.60 -14.95 -1.67
CA THR A 69 -23.78 -13.74 -1.64
C THR A 69 -22.91 -13.65 -2.88
N THR A 70 -23.02 -12.54 -3.61
CA THR A 70 -22.13 -12.24 -4.74
C THR A 70 -20.78 -11.71 -4.25
N VAL A 71 -19.78 -11.72 -5.16
CA VAL A 71 -18.46 -11.14 -4.86
C VAL A 71 -18.58 -9.61 -4.59
N ASP A 72 -19.48 -8.90 -5.29
CA ASP A 72 -19.76 -7.48 -5.05
C ASP A 72 -20.28 -7.26 -3.63
N GLN A 73 -21.33 -8.00 -3.23
CA GLN A 73 -21.91 -7.88 -1.89
C GLN A 73 -20.91 -8.22 -0.78
N TRP A 74 -20.09 -9.24 -1.00
CA TRP A 74 -19.03 -9.58 -0.05
C TRP A 74 -17.95 -8.50 0.02
N PHE A 75 -17.52 -7.93 -1.12
CA PHE A 75 -16.53 -6.87 -1.14
C PHE A 75 -17.00 -5.64 -0.37
N ASP A 76 -18.25 -5.20 -0.59
CA ASP A 76 -18.83 -4.04 0.10
C ASP A 76 -18.88 -4.29 1.62
N PHE A 77 -19.37 -5.46 2.04
CA PHE A 77 -19.37 -5.84 3.45
C PHE A 77 -17.96 -5.89 4.05
N TRP A 78 -17.02 -6.52 3.35
CA TRP A 78 -15.65 -6.69 3.80
C TRP A 78 -14.91 -5.36 3.95
N ILE A 79 -15.07 -4.44 2.99
CA ILE A 79 -14.38 -3.16 3.00
C ILE A 79 -14.90 -2.23 4.11
N GLU A 80 -16.16 -2.36 4.49
CA GLU A 80 -16.80 -1.52 5.51
C GLU A 80 -16.69 -2.10 6.92
N ASN A 81 -16.85 -3.40 7.06
CA ASN A 81 -17.03 -4.02 8.38
C ASN A 81 -15.82 -4.85 8.85
N ILE A 82 -14.95 -5.30 7.94
CA ILE A 82 -13.83 -6.17 8.34
C ILE A 82 -12.49 -5.43 8.27
N VAL A 83 -12.29 -4.58 7.27
CA VAL A 83 -11.03 -3.86 7.08
C VAL A 83 -11.19 -2.34 7.17
N GLY A 84 -12.34 -1.85 7.63
CA GLY A 84 -12.66 -0.43 7.73
C GLY A 84 -11.65 0.40 8.53
N ASP A 85 -11.02 -0.19 9.53
CA ASP A 85 -10.01 0.45 10.38
C ASP A 85 -8.63 0.61 9.72
N LEU A 86 -8.43 0.07 8.51
CA LEU A 86 -7.17 0.22 7.81
C LEU A 86 -6.95 1.67 7.35
N ALA A 87 -5.67 2.01 7.21
CA ALA A 87 -5.28 3.32 6.72
C ALA A 87 -6.03 3.68 5.42
N PRO A 88 -6.60 4.89 5.30
CA PRO A 88 -7.45 5.31 4.18
C PRO A 88 -6.83 5.10 2.79
N ASN A 89 -5.50 5.16 2.67
CA ASN A 89 -4.79 4.85 1.43
C ASN A 89 -4.89 3.37 1.06
N THR A 90 -4.87 2.48 2.05
CA THR A 90 -5.01 1.03 1.84
C THR A 90 -6.43 0.71 1.37
N LEU A 91 -7.45 1.28 2.04
CA LEU A 91 -8.86 1.13 1.65
C LEU A 91 -9.11 1.65 0.22
N ARG A 92 -8.55 2.82 -0.10
CA ARG A 92 -8.65 3.37 -1.46
C ARG A 92 -8.02 2.43 -2.49
N ASN A 93 -6.83 1.91 -2.23
CA ASN A 93 -6.17 0.97 -3.14
C ASN A 93 -6.99 -0.31 -3.32
N TYR A 94 -7.59 -0.84 -2.26
CA TYR A 94 -8.49 -1.99 -2.35
C TYR A 94 -9.71 -1.67 -3.23
N ARG A 95 -10.38 -0.54 -3.01
CA ARG A 95 -11.52 -0.11 -3.82
C ARG A 95 -11.15 0.12 -5.29
N GLU A 96 -10.05 0.82 -5.56
CA GLU A 96 -9.59 1.07 -6.93
C GLU A 96 -9.23 -0.25 -7.66
N ARG A 97 -8.52 -1.16 -6.99
CA ARG A 97 -8.19 -2.48 -7.59
C ARG A 97 -9.42 -3.33 -7.79
N TYR A 98 -10.36 -3.29 -6.87
CA TYR A 98 -11.61 -4.03 -7.01
C TYR A 98 -12.43 -3.50 -8.18
N VAL A 99 -12.81 -2.24 -8.16
CA VAL A 99 -13.71 -1.64 -9.16
C VAL A 99 -13.14 -1.72 -10.58
N HIS A 100 -11.85 -1.44 -10.75
CA HIS A 100 -11.27 -1.39 -12.10
C HIS A 100 -10.82 -2.75 -12.64
N ASN A 101 -10.45 -3.69 -11.78
CA ASN A 101 -9.80 -4.91 -12.25
C ASN A 101 -10.53 -6.21 -11.87
N ILE A 102 -11.14 -6.29 -10.68
CA ILE A 102 -11.74 -7.52 -10.15
C ILE A 102 -13.23 -7.59 -10.47
N GLN A 103 -13.96 -6.54 -10.17
CA GLN A 103 -15.40 -6.43 -10.36
C GLN A 103 -15.86 -6.78 -11.79
N PRO A 104 -15.23 -6.27 -12.87
CA PRO A 104 -15.65 -6.58 -14.24
C PRO A 104 -15.59 -8.07 -14.58
N VAL A 105 -14.73 -8.83 -13.90
CA VAL A 105 -14.52 -10.25 -14.17
C VAL A 105 -15.44 -11.15 -13.34
N MET A 106 -15.64 -10.81 -12.05
CA MET A 106 -16.30 -11.73 -11.12
C MET A 106 -17.28 -11.08 -10.15
N GLY A 107 -17.51 -9.77 -10.20
CA GLY A 107 -18.33 -9.07 -9.21
C GLY A 107 -19.73 -9.65 -9.04
N LYS A 108 -20.40 -10.00 -10.15
CA LYS A 108 -21.75 -10.57 -10.17
C LYS A 108 -21.80 -12.10 -9.92
N MET A 109 -20.66 -12.74 -9.78
CA MET A 109 -20.61 -14.19 -9.50
C MET A 109 -20.94 -14.46 -8.04
N MET A 110 -21.63 -15.59 -7.77
CA MET A 110 -21.72 -16.09 -6.40
C MET A 110 -20.33 -16.42 -5.87
N ILE A 111 -19.99 -15.94 -4.69
CA ILE A 111 -18.65 -16.08 -4.14
C ILE A 111 -18.23 -17.56 -3.98
N ALA A 112 -19.18 -18.42 -3.64
CA ALA A 112 -18.96 -19.86 -3.53
C ALA A 112 -18.58 -20.53 -4.86
N ASN A 113 -18.91 -19.90 -6.00
CA ASN A 113 -18.63 -20.42 -7.34
C ASN A 113 -17.32 -19.88 -7.94
N VAL A 114 -16.61 -19.02 -7.23
CA VAL A 114 -15.33 -18.47 -7.70
C VAL A 114 -14.28 -19.58 -7.67
N LYS A 115 -13.64 -19.80 -8.82
CA LYS A 115 -12.58 -20.81 -9.02
C LYS A 115 -11.25 -20.12 -9.32
N PRO A 116 -10.11 -20.81 -9.15
CA PRO A 116 -8.77 -20.25 -9.47
C PRO A 116 -8.66 -19.70 -10.89
N MET A 117 -9.34 -20.27 -11.85
CA MET A 117 -9.36 -19.79 -13.24
C MET A 117 -9.94 -18.37 -13.38
N HIS A 118 -10.95 -18.02 -12.58
CA HIS A 118 -11.53 -16.68 -12.58
C HIS A 118 -10.55 -15.66 -12.03
N CYS A 119 -9.83 -16.00 -10.96
CA CYS A 119 -8.75 -15.17 -10.41
C CYS A 119 -7.61 -14.99 -11.41
N LYS A 120 -7.21 -16.07 -12.11
CA LYS A 120 -6.18 -15.99 -13.15
C LYS A 120 -6.59 -15.09 -14.32
N LYS A 121 -7.88 -15.11 -14.71
CA LYS A 121 -8.42 -14.25 -15.77
C LYS A 121 -8.25 -12.78 -15.46
N VAL A 122 -8.40 -12.35 -14.19
CA VAL A 122 -8.14 -10.95 -13.79
C VAL A 122 -6.70 -10.56 -14.13
N PHE A 123 -5.72 -11.40 -13.80
CA PHE A 123 -4.31 -11.09 -14.06
C PHE A 123 -3.97 -11.09 -15.54
N ILE A 124 -4.55 -12.00 -16.33
CA ILE A 124 -4.38 -12.03 -17.79
C ILE A 124 -4.90 -10.73 -18.41
N GLN A 125 -6.07 -10.25 -17.98
CA GLN A 125 -6.60 -8.98 -18.47
C GLN A 125 -5.76 -7.77 -18.04
N MET A 126 -5.16 -7.82 -16.86
CA MET A 126 -4.28 -6.75 -16.39
C MET A 126 -2.91 -6.74 -17.06
N ASP A 127 -2.46 -7.87 -17.62
CA ASP A 127 -1.08 -8.03 -18.09
C ASP A 127 -0.75 -7.10 -19.27
N ALA A 128 -1.74 -6.75 -20.13
CA ALA A 128 -1.56 -5.84 -21.23
C ALA A 128 -1.28 -4.39 -20.77
N ASP A 129 -2.07 -3.89 -19.79
CA ASP A 129 -2.17 -2.46 -19.51
C ASP A 129 -1.46 -2.03 -18.22
N TYR A 130 -1.14 -2.97 -17.32
CA TYR A 130 -0.63 -2.63 -15.98
C TYR A 130 0.78 -3.16 -15.71
N ALA A 131 1.54 -2.39 -14.94
CA ALA A 131 2.83 -2.85 -14.42
C ALA A 131 2.66 -3.99 -13.40
N GLY A 132 3.66 -4.87 -13.26
CA GLY A 132 3.64 -6.00 -12.32
C GLY A 132 3.37 -5.59 -10.87
N SER A 133 3.82 -4.40 -10.44
CA SER A 133 3.50 -3.85 -9.11
C SER A 133 2.01 -3.59 -8.92
N THR A 134 1.29 -3.14 -9.95
CA THR A 134 -0.15 -2.91 -9.92
C THR A 134 -0.92 -4.24 -9.91
N ILE A 135 -0.46 -5.22 -10.68
CA ILE A 135 -1.01 -6.59 -10.67
C ILE A 135 -0.84 -7.22 -9.28
N ARG A 136 0.33 -7.03 -8.66
CA ARG A 136 0.58 -7.47 -7.28
C ARG A 136 -0.40 -6.84 -6.27
N GLN A 137 -0.79 -5.59 -6.46
CA GLN A 137 -1.81 -4.94 -5.61
C GLN A 137 -3.18 -5.64 -5.75
N ALA A 138 -3.61 -5.97 -6.98
CA ALA A 138 -4.84 -6.72 -7.21
C ALA A 138 -4.74 -8.13 -6.60
N TYR A 139 -3.59 -8.80 -6.71
CA TYR A 139 -3.32 -10.09 -6.08
C TYR A 139 -3.50 -10.03 -4.56
N ILE A 140 -2.92 -9.02 -3.91
CA ILE A 140 -3.04 -8.80 -2.46
C ILE A 140 -4.51 -8.51 -2.08
N THR A 141 -5.20 -7.68 -2.84
CA THR A 141 -6.62 -7.35 -2.59
C THR A 141 -7.49 -8.60 -2.64
N MET A 142 -7.39 -9.41 -3.72
CA MET A 142 -8.14 -10.66 -3.85
C MET A 142 -7.76 -11.66 -2.76
N GLY A 143 -6.46 -11.83 -2.50
CA GLY A 143 -5.97 -12.75 -1.48
C GLY A 143 -6.52 -12.42 -0.09
N THR A 144 -6.50 -11.14 0.29
CA THR A 144 -7.01 -10.70 1.60
C THR A 144 -8.53 -10.82 1.70
N MET A 145 -9.25 -10.44 0.65
CA MET A 145 -10.71 -10.51 0.57
C MET A 145 -11.21 -11.96 0.64
N PHE A 146 -10.65 -12.87 -0.15
CA PHE A 146 -11.04 -14.29 -0.13
C PHE A 146 -10.56 -15.03 1.12
N LYS A 147 -9.44 -14.61 1.72
CA LYS A 147 -9.03 -15.13 3.03
C LYS A 147 -10.09 -14.80 4.09
N ALA A 148 -10.58 -13.58 4.12
CA ALA A 148 -11.66 -13.19 5.02
C ALA A 148 -12.97 -13.95 4.72
N ALA A 149 -13.30 -14.15 3.44
CA ALA A 149 -14.47 -14.95 3.05
C ALA A 149 -14.38 -16.40 3.56
N LYS A 150 -13.19 -17.02 3.47
CA LYS A 150 -12.95 -18.35 4.00
C LYS A 150 -13.07 -18.41 5.52
N MET A 151 -12.52 -17.40 6.21
CA MET A 151 -12.60 -17.30 7.69
C MET A 151 -14.03 -17.07 8.20
N ASN A 152 -14.93 -16.55 7.35
CA ASN A 152 -16.35 -16.36 7.65
C ASN A 152 -17.23 -17.44 7.00
N ASP A 153 -16.67 -18.58 6.62
CA ASP A 153 -17.36 -19.75 6.07
C ASP A 153 -18.22 -19.47 4.83
N LEU A 154 -17.91 -18.42 4.05
CA LEU A 154 -18.58 -18.11 2.79
C LEU A 154 -18.04 -18.95 1.63
N ILE A 155 -16.83 -19.48 1.75
CA ILE A 155 -16.19 -20.36 0.78
C ILE A 155 -15.40 -21.46 1.50
N ALA A 156 -15.49 -22.69 1.01
CA ALA A 156 -14.76 -23.83 1.58
C ALA A 156 -13.27 -23.79 1.24
N LYS A 157 -12.91 -23.41 0.00
CA LYS A 157 -11.53 -23.37 -0.50
C LYS A 157 -11.17 -21.94 -0.92
N HIS A 158 -9.90 -21.58 -0.70
CA HIS A 158 -9.42 -20.26 -1.10
C HIS A 158 -9.15 -20.21 -2.61
N PRO A 159 -9.87 -19.38 -3.40
CA PRO A 159 -9.76 -19.42 -4.86
C PRO A 159 -8.44 -18.88 -5.41
N MET A 160 -7.59 -18.32 -4.55
CA MET A 160 -6.24 -17.88 -4.94
C MET A 160 -5.18 -18.95 -4.72
N ASP A 161 -5.53 -20.13 -4.14
CA ASP A 161 -4.57 -21.20 -3.94
C ASP A 161 -4.01 -21.69 -5.28
N GLY A 162 -2.69 -21.67 -5.42
CA GLY A 162 -1.99 -22.02 -6.64
C GLY A 162 -2.03 -20.97 -7.76
N VAL A 163 -2.76 -19.88 -7.61
CA VAL A 163 -2.81 -18.80 -8.61
C VAL A 163 -1.55 -17.94 -8.54
N ARG A 164 -0.90 -17.74 -9.68
CA ARG A 164 0.29 -16.88 -9.81
C ARG A 164 0.09 -15.93 -10.99
N PHE A 165 0.67 -14.75 -10.91
CA PHE A 165 0.86 -13.83 -12.04
C PHE A 165 2.31 -13.89 -12.50
N THR A 166 2.56 -13.68 -13.80
CA THR A 166 3.86 -13.89 -14.44
C THR A 166 4.65 -12.61 -14.64
N LYS A 167 3.96 -11.47 -14.71
CA LYS A 167 4.61 -10.19 -14.96
C LYS A 167 5.56 -9.83 -13.81
N PRO A 168 6.84 -9.59 -14.06
CA PRO A 168 7.79 -9.28 -13.01
C PRO A 168 7.37 -8.00 -12.27
N VAL A 169 7.49 -8.04 -10.96
CA VAL A 169 7.47 -6.82 -10.15
C VAL A 169 8.85 -6.21 -10.26
N ARG A 170 8.92 -4.90 -10.49
CA ARG A 170 10.18 -4.15 -10.55
C ARG A 170 11.08 -4.56 -9.38
N ALA A 171 12.31 -4.95 -9.67
CA ALA A 171 13.26 -5.33 -8.65
C ALA A 171 13.58 -4.14 -7.73
N VAL A 172 14.08 -4.44 -6.54
CA VAL A 172 14.51 -3.38 -5.59
C VAL A 172 15.68 -2.60 -6.18
N ASP A 173 16.53 -3.26 -6.97
CA ASP A 173 17.70 -2.69 -7.65
C ASP A 173 17.35 -1.70 -8.77
N ASP A 174 16.09 -1.70 -9.24
CA ASP A 174 15.58 -0.71 -10.20
C ASP A 174 15.25 0.67 -9.57
N ILE A 175 15.47 0.84 -8.28
CA ILE A 175 15.19 2.12 -7.62
C ILE A 175 16.36 3.06 -7.91
N LYS A 176 16.09 4.15 -8.66
CA LYS A 176 17.09 5.15 -8.98
C LYS A 176 17.75 5.70 -7.71
N CYS A 177 19.05 5.56 -7.65
CA CYS A 177 19.95 6.20 -6.71
C CYS A 177 20.95 7.05 -7.52
N LEU A 178 21.16 8.29 -7.17
CA LEU A 178 22.08 9.15 -7.89
C LEU A 178 23.51 8.72 -7.60
N THR A 179 24.34 8.66 -8.64
CA THR A 179 25.80 8.60 -8.47
C THR A 179 26.29 9.89 -7.82
N THR A 180 27.53 9.92 -7.36
CA THR A 180 28.12 11.13 -6.77
C THR A 180 28.16 12.28 -7.78
N ASP A 181 28.51 11.99 -9.03
CA ASP A 181 28.53 12.96 -10.12
C ASP A 181 27.14 13.49 -10.46
N GLU A 182 26.13 12.61 -10.60
CA GLU A 182 24.75 13.01 -10.84
C GLU A 182 24.20 13.87 -9.68
N GLN A 183 24.50 13.51 -8.44
CA GLN A 183 24.08 14.27 -7.25
C GLN A 183 24.71 15.68 -7.28
N GLN A 184 26.00 15.78 -7.61
CA GLN A 184 26.69 17.07 -7.70
C GLN A 184 26.10 17.94 -8.80
N LYS A 185 25.92 17.40 -10.03
CA LYS A 185 25.29 18.09 -11.16
C LYS A 185 23.87 18.56 -10.84
N PHE A 186 23.08 17.67 -10.23
CA PHE A 186 21.72 18.01 -9.80
C PHE A 186 21.70 19.14 -8.78
N MET A 187 22.53 19.06 -7.75
CA MET A 187 22.57 20.09 -6.70
C MET A 187 23.09 21.44 -7.22
N GLU A 188 24.00 21.43 -8.19
CA GLU A 188 24.46 22.65 -8.85
C GLU A 188 23.33 23.32 -9.65
N ALA A 189 22.57 22.56 -10.44
CA ALA A 189 21.39 23.06 -11.14
C ALA A 189 20.32 23.56 -10.14
N ALA A 190 20.15 22.83 -9.03
CA ALA A 190 19.16 23.17 -8.00
C ALA A 190 19.48 24.43 -7.19
N LYS A 191 20.72 24.90 -7.11
CA LYS A 191 21.11 26.10 -6.33
C LYS A 191 20.28 27.35 -6.65
N ARG A 192 19.84 27.49 -7.89
CA ARG A 192 19.00 28.61 -8.35
C ARG A 192 17.49 28.35 -8.16
N SER A 193 17.14 27.18 -7.70
CA SER A 193 15.76 26.76 -7.53
C SER A 193 15.20 27.23 -6.18
N HIS A 194 13.94 27.64 -6.18
CA HIS A 194 13.18 27.89 -4.96
C HIS A 194 12.95 26.63 -4.11
N ASN A 195 13.18 25.45 -4.66
CA ASN A 195 13.08 24.16 -3.95
C ASN A 195 14.45 23.61 -3.51
N TYR A 196 15.53 24.37 -3.63
CA TYR A 196 16.88 23.94 -3.25
C TYR A 196 16.93 23.38 -1.83
N ALA A 197 16.37 24.14 -0.89
CA ALA A 197 16.39 23.79 0.53
C ALA A 197 15.70 22.44 0.81
N GLN A 198 14.58 22.15 0.12
CA GLN A 198 13.86 20.88 0.26
C GLN A 198 14.69 19.71 -0.28
N TYR A 199 15.33 19.88 -1.44
CA TYR A 199 16.17 18.84 -2.03
C TYR A 199 17.41 18.56 -1.17
N ALA A 200 18.09 19.62 -0.72
CA ALA A 200 19.25 19.51 0.18
C ALA A 200 18.86 18.81 1.49
N LEU A 201 17.76 19.24 2.11
CA LEU A 201 17.31 18.65 3.37
C LEU A 201 17.00 17.14 3.24
N ILE A 202 16.40 16.70 2.12
CA ILE A 202 16.15 15.27 1.90
C ILE A 202 17.46 14.49 1.74
N LEU A 203 18.42 15.06 1.00
CA LEU A 203 19.73 14.41 0.79
C LEU A 203 20.55 14.31 2.09
N GLU A 204 20.26 15.12 3.11
CA GLU A 204 20.99 15.12 4.37
C GLU A 204 20.25 14.47 5.55
N THR A 205 18.94 14.28 5.43
CA THR A 205 18.11 13.73 6.52
C THR A 205 17.36 12.47 6.15
N GLY A 206 17.24 12.18 4.85
CA GLY A 206 16.44 11.07 4.36
C GLY A 206 14.94 11.22 4.60
N LEU A 207 14.41 12.42 4.76
CA LEU A 207 12.98 12.69 4.94
C LEU A 207 12.17 12.20 3.71
N ARG A 208 10.93 11.75 3.96
CA ARG A 208 9.97 11.51 2.88
C ARG A 208 9.38 12.82 2.38
N THR A 209 8.96 12.89 1.12
CA THR A 209 8.37 14.11 0.53
C THR A 209 7.23 14.68 1.40
N GLY A 210 6.32 13.84 1.87
CA GLY A 210 5.23 14.28 2.75
C GLY A 210 5.69 14.77 4.13
N GLU A 211 6.81 14.26 4.65
CA GLU A 211 7.43 14.70 5.90
C GLU A 211 8.07 16.08 5.70
N VAL A 212 8.68 16.35 4.54
CA VAL A 212 9.22 17.68 4.19
C VAL A 212 8.08 18.69 4.03
N ILE A 213 7.04 18.34 3.29
CA ILE A 213 5.89 19.26 3.08
C ILE A 213 5.21 19.62 4.40
N GLY A 214 5.08 18.65 5.31
CA GLY A 214 4.44 18.82 6.61
C GLY A 214 5.37 19.27 7.74
N LEU A 215 6.62 19.62 7.42
CA LEU A 215 7.58 20.06 8.44
C LEU A 215 7.20 21.42 9.02
N THR A 216 7.15 21.49 10.34
CA THR A 216 6.80 22.69 11.11
C THR A 216 7.98 23.16 11.97
N TRP A 217 8.02 24.44 12.31
CA TRP A 217 9.13 25.03 13.07
C TRP A 217 9.26 24.47 14.49
N ASP A 218 8.17 24.05 15.11
CA ASP A 218 8.14 23.41 16.43
C ASP A 218 8.78 22.02 16.45
N ALA A 219 8.98 21.43 15.27
CA ALA A 219 9.67 20.13 15.11
C ALA A 219 11.20 20.27 15.15
N ILE A 220 11.75 21.48 15.21
CA ILE A 220 13.19 21.76 15.17
C ILE A 220 13.66 22.19 16.56
N ASP A 221 14.53 21.39 17.17
CA ASP A 221 15.27 21.78 18.36
C ASP A 221 16.58 22.46 17.96
N TRP A 222 16.59 23.79 18.05
CA TRP A 222 17.74 24.62 17.69
C TRP A 222 18.94 24.41 18.60
N LYS A 223 18.71 24.08 19.87
CA LYS A 223 19.78 23.86 20.85
C LYS A 223 20.43 22.49 20.67
N ALA A 224 19.62 21.46 20.52
CA ALA A 224 20.10 20.10 20.29
C ALA A 224 20.53 19.88 18.83
N ARG A 225 20.21 20.77 17.92
CA ARG A 225 20.40 20.63 16.46
C ARG A 225 19.76 19.37 15.93
N THR A 226 18.49 19.16 16.25
CA THR A 226 17.73 17.98 15.80
C THR A 226 16.41 18.37 15.17
N LEU A 227 15.90 17.48 14.33
CA LEU A 227 14.60 17.57 13.67
C LEU A 227 13.77 16.36 14.05
N THR A 228 12.56 16.57 14.55
CA THR A 228 11.63 15.49 14.91
C THR A 228 10.55 15.31 13.85
N VAL A 229 10.46 14.12 13.29
CA VAL A 229 9.42 13.77 12.33
C VAL A 229 8.17 13.32 13.08
N ASN A 230 7.16 14.15 13.12
CA ASN A 230 5.89 13.90 13.85
C ASN A 230 4.65 14.04 12.97
N LYS A 231 4.78 14.56 11.73
CA LYS A 231 3.67 14.88 10.84
C LYS A 231 4.01 14.57 9.38
N THR A 232 3.01 14.25 8.59
CA THR A 232 3.09 14.21 7.12
C THR A 232 1.94 15.02 6.53
N LEU A 233 2.20 15.74 5.46
CA LEU A 233 1.20 16.52 4.73
C LEU A 233 1.26 16.13 3.25
N GLU A 234 0.09 15.86 2.65
CA GLU A 234 -0.03 15.49 1.24
C GLU A 234 -1.27 16.10 0.60
N PHE A 235 -1.17 16.49 -0.66
CA PHE A 235 -2.33 16.97 -1.43
C PHE A 235 -3.02 15.83 -2.17
N ARG A 236 -4.32 15.74 -2.03
CA ARG A 236 -5.19 14.75 -2.68
C ARG A 236 -5.85 15.33 -3.91
N HIS A 237 -5.28 15.09 -5.08
CA HIS A 237 -5.74 15.68 -6.35
C HIS A 237 -7.22 15.37 -6.68
N LYS A 238 -7.71 14.13 -6.42
CA LYS A 238 -9.11 13.75 -6.67
C LYS A 238 -10.10 14.48 -5.77
N GLN A 239 -9.76 14.66 -4.50
CA GLN A 239 -10.58 15.36 -3.51
C GLN A 239 -10.31 16.88 -3.47
N LYS A 240 -9.27 17.34 -4.15
CA LYS A 240 -8.79 18.75 -4.10
C LYS A 240 -8.57 19.26 -2.68
N THR A 241 -8.12 18.40 -1.77
CA THR A 241 -7.91 18.73 -0.36
C THR A 241 -6.52 18.33 0.12
N TRP A 242 -6.03 19.05 1.12
CA TRP A 242 -4.86 18.66 1.88
C TRP A 242 -5.24 17.61 2.91
N ARG A 243 -4.31 16.76 3.23
CA ARG A 243 -4.46 15.73 4.22
C ARG A 243 -3.20 15.65 5.08
N ALA A 244 -3.36 15.83 6.38
CA ALA A 244 -2.29 15.67 7.35
C ALA A 244 -2.54 14.46 8.24
N GLY A 245 -1.48 13.91 8.79
CA GLY A 245 -1.58 12.84 9.76
C GLY A 245 -0.23 12.50 10.35
N PRO A 246 -0.24 11.63 11.36
CA PRO A 246 0.98 11.10 11.91
C PRO A 246 1.73 10.30 10.86
N PRO A 247 3.02 10.09 11.03
CA PRO A 247 3.77 9.13 10.25
C PRO A 247 3.10 7.75 10.27
N LYS A 248 3.16 7.04 9.15
CA LYS A 248 2.41 5.78 8.89
C LYS A 248 2.57 4.70 9.95
N THR A 249 3.71 4.65 10.63
CA THR A 249 4.02 3.68 11.68
C THR A 249 4.64 4.38 12.88
N GLN A 250 4.57 3.77 14.05
CA GLN A 250 5.19 4.32 15.26
C GLN A 250 6.70 4.51 15.10
N GLN A 251 7.40 3.62 14.37
CA GLN A 251 8.82 3.74 14.07
C GLN A 251 9.14 4.91 13.12
N SER A 252 8.15 5.43 12.44
CA SER A 252 8.34 6.63 11.60
C SER A 252 8.43 7.92 12.39
N TYR A 253 7.95 7.93 13.65
CA TYR A 253 8.28 8.98 14.62
C TYR A 253 9.74 8.84 14.98
N ARG A 254 10.52 9.86 14.72
CA ARG A 254 11.96 9.83 14.94
C ARG A 254 12.55 11.22 15.05
N THR A 255 13.63 11.32 15.77
CA THR A 255 14.45 12.53 15.85
C THR A 255 15.75 12.29 15.08
N ILE A 256 16.09 13.21 14.19
CA ILE A 256 17.23 13.14 13.28
C ILE A 256 18.19 14.24 13.66
N PRO A 257 19.47 13.95 13.98
CA PRO A 257 20.51 14.96 14.10
C PRO A 257 20.70 15.71 12.78
N LEU A 258 20.84 17.03 12.83
CA LEU A 258 21.06 17.87 11.67
C LEU A 258 22.57 18.00 11.40
N THR A 259 22.96 17.90 10.14
CA THR A 259 24.27 18.35 9.68
C THR A 259 24.39 19.87 9.83
N SER A 260 25.60 20.41 9.85
CA SER A 260 25.79 21.86 9.90
C SER A 260 25.12 22.57 8.73
N HIS A 261 25.21 22.01 7.52
CA HIS A 261 24.59 22.58 6.33
C HIS A 261 23.04 22.55 6.39
N ALA A 262 22.43 21.43 6.80
CA ALA A 262 20.98 21.36 6.99
C ALA A 262 20.50 22.35 8.06
N TYR A 263 21.24 22.50 9.16
CA TYR A 263 20.95 23.45 10.20
C TYR A 263 21.00 24.90 9.69
N ASP A 264 22.03 25.25 8.92
CA ASP A 264 22.22 26.61 8.36
C ASP A 264 21.11 26.94 7.34
N ILE A 265 20.73 25.98 6.48
CA ILE A 265 19.56 26.13 5.58
C ILE A 265 18.29 26.45 6.38
N LEU A 266 17.99 25.66 7.39
CA LEU A 266 16.79 25.88 8.22
C LEU A 266 16.84 27.21 8.95
N LYS A 267 18.00 27.62 9.47
CA LYS A 267 18.19 28.90 10.13
C LYS A 267 17.98 30.08 9.18
N GLN A 268 18.49 29.99 7.95
CA GLN A 268 18.27 30.99 6.90
C GLN A 268 16.79 31.11 6.53
N LEU A 269 16.08 29.98 6.38
CA LEU A 269 14.64 30.00 6.12
C LEU A 269 13.84 30.60 7.27
N TYR A 270 14.23 30.31 8.53
CA TYR A 270 13.58 30.85 9.71
C TYR A 270 13.74 32.39 9.81
N SER A 271 14.93 32.94 9.49
CA SER A 271 15.12 34.37 9.43
C SER A 271 14.24 35.04 8.38
N GLN A 272 14.10 34.44 7.19
CA GLN A 272 13.23 34.97 6.14
C GLN A 272 11.75 35.02 6.56
N VAL A 273 11.25 34.00 7.27
CA VAL A 273 9.91 34.00 7.85
C VAL A 273 9.77 35.08 8.93
N SER A 274 10.78 35.20 9.77
CA SER A 274 10.82 36.24 10.85
C SER A 274 10.82 37.68 10.33
N GLU A 275 11.49 37.91 9.21
CA GLU A 275 11.51 39.22 8.52
C GLU A 275 10.16 39.60 7.89
N ARG A 276 9.34 38.59 7.56
CA ARG A 276 8.02 38.73 6.87
C ARG A 276 6.83 38.56 7.81
N LYS A 277 6.97 38.91 9.10
CA LYS A 277 5.91 38.68 10.12
C LYS A 277 4.57 39.32 9.78
N GLU A 278 4.53 40.41 9.07
CA GLU A 278 3.32 41.15 8.68
C GLU A 278 2.67 40.60 7.40
N SER A 279 3.24 39.57 6.79
CA SER A 279 2.69 39.00 5.55
C SER A 279 1.33 38.35 5.82
N GLU A 280 0.27 38.79 5.11
CA GLU A 280 -1.05 38.18 5.14
C GLU A 280 -1.00 36.70 4.81
N LEU A 281 -0.10 36.31 3.89
CA LEU A 281 0.13 34.93 3.49
C LEU A 281 0.57 34.03 4.65
N LEU A 282 1.47 34.52 5.51
CA LEU A 282 1.90 33.78 6.71
C LEU A 282 0.82 33.69 7.78
N ASN A 283 -0.12 34.61 7.79
CA ASN A 283 -1.22 34.65 8.74
C ASN A 283 -2.45 33.87 8.22
N SER A 284 -2.42 33.40 6.97
CA SER A 284 -3.47 32.54 6.42
C SER A 284 -3.41 31.13 7.03
N THR A 285 -4.52 30.42 6.95
CA THR A 285 -4.65 29.05 7.43
C THR A 285 -4.81 28.07 6.27
N LEU A 286 -4.18 26.92 6.39
CA LEU A 286 -4.35 25.78 5.52
C LEU A 286 -5.36 24.83 6.15
N GLU A 287 -6.48 24.60 5.49
CA GLU A 287 -7.41 23.55 5.88
C GLU A 287 -6.93 22.20 5.37
N TYR A 288 -7.02 21.18 6.23
CA TYR A 288 -6.66 19.81 5.88
C TYR A 288 -7.56 18.81 6.59
N MET A 289 -7.71 17.64 5.99
CA MET A 289 -8.36 16.51 6.64
C MET A 289 -7.36 15.80 7.57
N ASP A 290 -7.66 15.71 8.86
CA ASP A 290 -6.88 14.91 9.80
C ASP A 290 -7.10 13.41 9.53
N GLN A 291 -6.02 12.67 9.37
CA GLN A 291 -6.08 11.23 9.05
C GLN A 291 -6.55 10.36 10.21
N ARG A 292 -6.50 10.85 11.44
CA ARG A 292 -6.92 10.10 12.63
C ARG A 292 -8.41 10.23 12.89
N THR A 293 -8.91 11.47 12.82
CA THR A 293 -10.30 11.77 13.17
C THR A 293 -11.22 11.78 11.95
N GLY A 294 -10.66 11.98 10.74
CA GLY A 294 -11.44 12.23 9.53
C GLY A 294 -12.06 13.62 9.46
N GLU A 295 -11.81 14.47 10.46
CA GLU A 295 -12.36 15.82 10.56
C GLU A 295 -11.47 16.84 9.85
N THR A 296 -12.04 17.99 9.52
CA THR A 296 -11.29 19.14 9.00
C THR A 296 -10.61 19.87 10.16
N ALA A 297 -9.31 20.05 10.02
CA ALA A 297 -8.48 20.85 10.93
C ALA A 297 -7.75 21.93 10.15
N SER A 298 -7.15 22.88 10.83
CA SER A 298 -6.39 23.97 10.23
C SER A 298 -4.98 24.07 10.79
N LEU A 299 -4.06 24.54 9.95
CA LEU A 299 -2.67 24.82 10.28
C LEU A 299 -2.34 26.22 9.82
N CYS A 300 -1.72 27.03 10.67
CA CYS A 300 -1.24 28.36 10.27
C CYS A 300 -0.06 28.20 9.31
N MET A 301 -0.07 28.93 8.19
CA MET A 301 1.02 28.87 7.20
C MET A 301 2.37 29.26 7.79
N ARG A 302 2.38 30.14 8.79
CA ARG A 302 3.58 30.54 9.55
C ARG A 302 4.29 29.37 10.22
N ASP A 303 3.56 28.33 10.61
CA ASP A 303 4.12 27.18 11.31
C ASP A 303 4.89 26.24 10.38
N LEU A 304 4.62 26.30 9.07
CA LEU A 304 5.29 25.47 8.07
C LEU A 304 6.69 26.04 7.72
N VAL A 305 7.63 25.13 7.59
CA VAL A 305 9.00 25.47 7.13
C VAL A 305 9.02 25.81 5.64
N PHE A 306 8.25 25.07 4.83
CA PHE A 306 8.26 25.19 3.38
C PHE A 306 6.92 25.69 2.83
N ILE A 307 6.93 26.89 2.31
CA ILE A 307 5.77 27.58 1.74
C ILE A 307 6.10 27.98 0.32
N ASN A 308 5.16 27.85 -0.59
CA ASN A 308 5.24 28.46 -1.90
C ASN A 308 4.76 29.92 -1.81
N TRP A 309 5.68 30.85 -1.76
CA TRP A 309 5.40 32.29 -1.62
C TRP A 309 4.53 32.89 -2.74
N ARG A 310 4.41 32.19 -3.86
CA ARG A 310 3.54 32.63 -4.98
C ARG A 310 2.08 32.29 -4.74
N THR A 311 1.80 31.09 -4.20
CA THR A 311 0.45 30.56 -4.08
C THR A 311 -0.13 30.66 -2.67
N GLY A 312 0.73 30.90 -1.66
CA GLY A 312 0.33 30.89 -0.26
C GLY A 312 -0.03 29.50 0.27
N GLU A 313 0.37 28.42 -0.43
CA GLU A 313 0.14 27.04 -0.04
C GLU A 313 1.46 26.25 -0.04
N PRO A 314 1.54 25.12 0.64
CA PRO A 314 2.67 24.21 0.47
C PRO A 314 2.73 23.70 -0.97
N ALA A 315 3.94 23.41 -1.46
CA ALA A 315 4.08 22.81 -2.79
C ALA A 315 3.51 21.38 -2.78
N LYS A 316 2.72 21.04 -3.80
CA LYS A 316 2.13 19.71 -3.96
C LYS A 316 3.20 18.70 -4.37
N ASN A 317 3.05 17.43 -3.98
CA ASN A 317 4.00 16.37 -4.32
C ASN A 317 4.35 16.33 -5.81
N SER A 318 3.33 16.40 -6.68
CA SER A 318 3.50 16.41 -8.14
C SER A 318 4.26 17.63 -8.66
N SER A 319 4.16 18.77 -7.99
CA SER A 319 4.88 19.98 -8.35
C SER A 319 6.39 19.84 -8.12
N TYR A 320 6.79 19.14 -7.05
CA TYR A 320 8.19 18.83 -6.82
C TYR A 320 8.78 17.96 -7.91
N ASP A 321 8.10 16.84 -8.27
CA ASP A 321 8.59 15.94 -9.33
C ASP A 321 8.66 16.65 -10.70
N THR A 322 7.65 17.46 -11.05
CA THR A 322 7.64 18.23 -12.29
C THR A 322 8.82 19.23 -12.37
N HIS A 323 9.10 19.91 -11.27
CA HIS A 323 10.22 20.86 -11.21
C HIS A 323 11.56 20.12 -11.21
N LEU A 324 11.66 19.02 -10.48
CA LEU A 324 12.84 18.17 -10.44
C LEU A 324 13.21 17.62 -11.83
N TYR A 325 12.22 17.22 -12.66
CA TYR A 325 12.47 16.78 -14.02
C TYR A 325 13.10 17.88 -14.89
N LYS A 326 12.71 19.14 -14.72
CA LYS A 326 13.35 20.28 -15.41
C LYS A 326 14.80 20.44 -14.99
N LEU A 327 15.07 20.31 -13.69
CA LEU A 327 16.44 20.37 -13.18
C LEU A 327 17.31 19.22 -13.69
N CYS A 328 16.73 18.03 -13.84
CA CYS A 328 17.43 16.89 -14.46
C CYS A 328 17.79 17.15 -15.93
N ASP A 329 16.85 17.74 -16.70
CA ASP A 329 17.10 18.12 -18.10
C ASP A 329 18.21 19.18 -18.17
N GLU A 330 18.22 20.19 -17.28
CA GLU A 330 19.25 21.22 -17.18
C GLU A 330 20.63 20.64 -16.77
N ALA A 331 20.63 19.66 -15.87
CA ALA A 331 21.85 19.00 -15.39
C ALA A 331 22.37 17.91 -16.36
N GLY A 332 21.60 17.57 -17.38
CA GLY A 332 21.96 16.50 -18.33
C GLY A 332 21.99 15.10 -17.69
N ILE A 333 21.08 14.82 -16.73
CA ILE A 333 21.00 13.55 -16.03
C ILE A 333 19.63 12.89 -16.23
N GLU A 334 19.56 11.60 -16.00
CA GLU A 334 18.30 10.85 -16.07
C GLU A 334 17.27 11.36 -15.05
N LYS A 335 15.99 11.45 -15.49
CA LYS A 335 14.88 11.89 -14.63
C LYS A 335 14.65 10.93 -13.49
N PHE A 336 14.43 11.48 -12.30
CA PHE A 336 14.11 10.74 -11.08
C PHE A 336 13.04 11.49 -10.26
N CYS A 337 12.41 10.83 -9.30
CA CYS A 337 11.42 11.45 -8.42
C CYS A 337 12.02 11.84 -7.06
N MET A 338 11.32 12.67 -6.30
CA MET A 338 11.74 13.11 -4.95
C MET A 338 12.17 11.96 -4.04
N HIS A 339 11.55 10.79 -4.18
CA HIS A 339 11.88 9.64 -3.34
C HIS A 339 13.29 9.08 -3.61
N ALA A 340 13.82 9.29 -4.82
CA ALA A 340 15.18 8.89 -5.17
C ALA A 340 16.24 9.66 -4.36
N LEU A 341 15.99 10.92 -3.98
CA LEU A 341 16.89 11.67 -3.10
C LEU A 341 17.06 10.99 -1.73
N ARG A 342 15.96 10.48 -1.17
CA ARG A 342 16.00 9.70 0.07
C ARG A 342 16.73 8.37 -0.12
N HIS A 343 16.59 7.71 -1.27
CA HIS A 343 17.35 6.50 -1.57
C HIS A 343 18.84 6.82 -1.69
N THR A 344 19.19 7.93 -2.34
CA THR A 344 20.56 8.41 -2.42
C THR A 344 21.16 8.67 -1.05
N TYR A 345 20.44 9.37 -0.15
CA TYR A 345 20.87 9.53 1.24
C TYR A 345 21.15 8.19 1.92
N ALA A 346 20.25 7.22 1.79
CA ALA A 346 20.40 5.94 2.44
C ALA A 346 21.60 5.13 1.89
N THR A 347 21.81 5.15 0.58
CA THR A 347 22.96 4.50 -0.06
C THR A 347 24.26 5.15 0.38
N ARG A 348 24.35 6.49 0.36
CA ARG A 348 25.53 7.22 0.84
C ARG A 348 25.84 6.93 2.31
N ALA A 349 24.80 6.85 3.16
CA ALA A 349 24.99 6.51 4.57
C ALA A 349 25.63 5.12 4.74
N ILE A 350 25.20 4.12 3.98
CA ILE A 350 25.82 2.76 4.00
C ILE A 350 27.26 2.82 3.46
N GLU A 351 27.50 3.50 2.34
CA GLU A 351 28.84 3.69 1.78
C GLU A 351 29.81 4.39 2.75
N CYS A 352 29.30 5.31 3.57
CA CYS A 352 30.05 5.94 4.67
C CYS A 352 30.16 5.08 5.94
N GLY A 353 29.73 3.82 5.93
CA GLY A 353 29.86 2.90 7.05
C GLY A 353 28.79 3.05 8.15
N VAL A 354 27.70 3.78 7.91
CA VAL A 354 26.59 3.85 8.87
C VAL A 354 25.96 2.47 9.02
N GLN A 355 25.92 1.97 10.26
CA GLN A 355 25.35 0.65 10.53
C GLN A 355 23.88 0.59 10.08
N PRO A 356 23.44 -0.51 9.43
CA PRO A 356 22.07 -0.66 8.91
C PRO A 356 20.98 -0.44 9.97
N LYS A 357 21.24 -0.79 11.22
CA LYS A 357 20.31 -0.57 12.34
C LYS A 357 20.15 0.90 12.70
N VAL A 358 21.23 1.68 12.60
CA VAL A 358 21.21 3.13 12.79
C VAL A 358 20.45 3.78 11.64
N LEU A 359 20.77 3.39 10.41
CA LEU A 359 20.08 3.87 9.20
C LEU A 359 18.58 3.53 9.23
N GLN A 360 18.20 2.33 9.71
CA GLN A 360 16.79 1.97 9.92
C GLN A 360 16.07 3.00 10.79
N LYS A 361 16.69 3.41 11.91
CA LYS A 361 16.14 4.42 12.83
C LYS A 361 16.06 5.80 12.16
N LEU A 362 17.12 6.25 11.50
CA LEU A 362 17.17 7.54 10.79
C LEU A 362 16.09 7.63 9.70
N LEU A 363 15.87 6.55 8.95
CA LEU A 363 14.85 6.50 7.91
C LEU A 363 13.43 6.24 8.45
N GLY A 364 13.29 5.74 9.66
CA GLY A 364 11.99 5.33 10.22
C GLY A 364 11.36 4.16 9.46
N HIS A 365 12.16 3.13 9.16
CA HIS A 365 11.65 1.89 8.57
C HIS A 365 11.12 0.95 9.65
N ALA A 366 9.90 0.46 9.48
CA ALA A 366 9.26 -0.46 10.42
C ALA A 366 10.04 -1.79 10.56
N SER A 367 10.72 -2.23 9.49
CA SER A 367 11.50 -3.47 9.46
C SER A 367 12.93 -3.21 9.00
N ILE A 368 13.90 -3.82 9.69
CA ILE A 368 15.30 -3.82 9.27
C ILE A 368 15.47 -4.45 7.88
N LYS A 369 14.64 -5.46 7.56
CA LYS A 369 14.62 -6.10 6.25
C LYS A 369 14.46 -5.08 5.12
N THR A 370 13.62 -4.07 5.29
CA THR A 370 13.44 -2.99 4.31
C THR A 370 14.74 -2.22 4.04
N THR A 371 15.56 -2.01 5.07
CA THR A 371 16.85 -1.33 4.93
C THR A 371 17.89 -2.26 4.31
N MET A 372 17.94 -3.52 4.77
CA MET A 372 18.88 -4.50 4.26
C MET A 372 18.63 -4.83 2.78
N ASP A 373 17.40 -5.19 2.43
CA ASP A 373 17.02 -5.57 1.06
C ASP A 373 17.23 -4.45 0.04
N ARG A 374 17.24 -3.18 0.49
CA ARG A 374 17.32 -2.03 -0.42
C ARG A 374 18.69 -1.38 -0.54
N TYR A 375 19.47 -1.41 0.51
CA TYR A 375 20.68 -0.57 0.59
C TYR A 375 21.95 -1.35 0.95
N VAL A 376 21.83 -2.59 1.42
CA VAL A 376 22.99 -3.37 1.81
C VAL A 376 23.30 -4.38 0.71
N HIS A 377 24.10 -3.97 -0.26
CA HIS A 377 24.67 -4.86 -1.26
C HIS A 377 26.10 -5.20 -0.85
N VAL A 378 26.39 -6.50 -0.69
CA VAL A 378 27.73 -6.96 -0.37
C VAL A 378 28.53 -6.99 -1.66
N THR A 379 29.41 -6.00 -1.87
CA THR A 379 30.35 -5.98 -2.99
C THR A 379 31.69 -6.58 -2.58
N ALA A 380 32.49 -7.02 -3.55
CA ALA A 380 33.86 -7.50 -3.26
C ALA A 380 34.69 -6.42 -2.54
N GLU A 381 34.53 -5.16 -2.93
CA GLU A 381 35.21 -4.01 -2.29
C GLU A 381 34.80 -3.84 -0.83
N SER A 382 33.50 -4.05 -0.51
CA SER A 382 33.02 -3.95 0.88
C SER A 382 33.55 -5.10 1.76
N LEU A 383 33.76 -6.29 1.18
CA LEU A 383 34.40 -7.41 1.87
C LEU A 383 35.88 -7.10 2.15
N ASP A 384 36.63 -6.62 1.18
CA ASP A 384 38.01 -6.22 1.33
C ASP A 384 38.19 -5.10 2.37
N TYR A 385 37.32 -4.12 2.33
CA TYR A 385 37.29 -3.05 3.32
C TYR A 385 37.05 -3.58 4.75
N ALA A 386 36.07 -4.46 4.92
CA ALA A 386 35.78 -5.07 6.22
C ALA A 386 36.99 -5.84 6.77
N ILE A 387 37.67 -6.63 5.94
CA ILE A 387 38.87 -7.39 6.34
C ILE A 387 40.00 -6.44 6.74
N LYS A 388 40.24 -5.37 5.98
CA LYS A 388 41.24 -4.34 6.34
C LYS A 388 40.96 -3.68 7.67
N GLN A 389 39.67 -3.40 7.97
CA GLN A 389 39.24 -2.85 9.26
C GLN A 389 39.50 -3.84 10.42
N PHE A 390 39.25 -5.15 10.23
CA PHE A 390 39.58 -6.16 11.27
C PHE A 390 41.08 -6.20 11.54
N GLN A 391 41.90 -6.14 10.50
CA GLN A 391 43.37 -6.12 10.66
C GLN A 391 43.85 -4.85 11.40
N GLN A 392 43.32 -3.67 11.03
CA GLN A 392 43.68 -2.40 11.68
C GLN A 392 43.29 -2.31 13.14
N ASN A 393 42.16 -2.92 13.53
CA ASN A 393 41.64 -2.90 14.88
C ASN A 393 42.20 -4.02 15.76
N GLY A 394 43.19 -4.79 15.29
CA GLY A 394 43.90 -5.80 16.09
C GLY A 394 43.01 -6.98 16.52
N VAL A 395 41.97 -7.29 15.72
CA VAL A 395 41.09 -8.44 16.00
C VAL A 395 41.65 -9.75 15.46
N VAL A 396 42.71 -9.68 14.62
CA VAL A 396 43.45 -10.82 14.08
C VAL A 396 44.95 -10.55 14.25
#